data_949847f2e4c624c83cc02d282855056a
#
_entry.id   949847f2e4c624c83cc02d282855056a
#
_cell.length_a   1.000
_cell.length_b   1.000
_cell.length_c   1.000
_cell.angle_alpha   90.00
_cell.angle_beta   90.00
_cell.angle_gamma   90.00
#
_symmetry.space_group_name_H-M   'P 1'
#
loop_
_entity.id
_entity.type
_entity.pdbx_description
1 polymer ?
#
loop_
_entity_poly.entity_id
_entity_poly.type
_entity_poly.pdbx_seq_one_letter_code
_entity_poly.pdbx_strand_id
1 'polypeptide(L)'
;MIPSINSQNVNQHNFINNYSSKSKITFQGNEFSKGTKFLDKFIKSQENLSTTRFIQGTLTNWFPKAVLSRSFVDFSEFTFLEFLESGIFYFAAPFFGEHVFRNGLFKAVQPKNMKNFITKNLSQSLDDIKKSENTPEIKNRLISTKAGMILGCVTVPALEYALGFAKNLFTLKVFKISDFNNVANLSKEKKEDTSQQERVEKHSKSVLKKMGLLSAAGIGSGLLLASYGHNSKAALRLSEIILEPGENISKLLHKLGIKSSKTDEFLKEYLKLDFVDNNGKLSLSKGQLAATCITGLFGYSAAAKDRGKLDFYEVWTRVPLVVLYTIFGSSILDAGFKKLLAKKGKFPELIKQGKDGSIQAVPTRKELPQIAERLAKINKTSQSVELEKLIRQKAVVTGVPYLFSVVAMGFLLSGVSRIWTKYRYDSQMKAAQNNQNKDNVQINPDFMKFSPAFSGFKTAAR
;
A
#
# COMPACT_ATOMS: atom_id res chain seq x y z
N MET A 1 7.65 19.09 -16.10
CA MET A 1 7.85 17.93 -16.99
C MET A 1 8.16 16.72 -16.15
N ILE A 2 7.20 15.83 -15.93
CA ILE A 2 7.40 14.55 -15.25
C ILE A 2 7.79 13.57 -16.35
N PRO A 3 8.98 12.96 -16.31
CA PRO A 3 9.36 11.98 -17.33
C PRO A 3 8.49 10.74 -17.19
N SER A 4 7.92 10.29 -18.31
CA SER A 4 7.22 9.01 -18.41
C SER A 4 8.16 7.90 -17.95
N ILE A 5 7.82 7.23 -16.85
CA ILE A 5 8.44 5.97 -16.46
C ILE A 5 7.80 4.90 -17.35
N ASN A 6 8.42 4.66 -18.50
CA ASN A 6 8.10 3.49 -19.30
C ASN A 6 8.36 2.26 -18.44
N SER A 7 7.32 1.66 -17.92
CA SER A 7 7.34 0.30 -17.45
C SER A 7 7.41 -0.60 -18.70
N GLN A 8 8.60 -0.69 -19.29
CA GLN A 8 8.86 -1.75 -20.22
C GLN A 8 8.82 -3.09 -19.45
N ASN A 9 7.64 -3.65 -19.36
CA ASN A 9 7.47 -5.11 -19.41
C ASN A 9 7.90 -5.53 -20.84
N VAL A 10 9.16 -5.32 -21.15
CA VAL A 10 9.77 -5.86 -22.35
C VAL A 10 9.96 -7.34 -22.11
N ASN A 11 9.15 -8.14 -22.81
CA ASN A 11 9.50 -9.45 -23.33
C ASN A 11 10.71 -10.15 -22.65
N GLN A 12 10.56 -10.53 -21.40
CA GLN A 12 11.46 -11.53 -20.79
C GLN A 12 11.14 -12.95 -21.27
N HIS A 13 10.07 -13.14 -22.03
CA HIS A 13 9.66 -14.48 -22.47
C HIS A 13 10.50 -15.10 -23.59
N ASN A 14 11.25 -14.33 -24.35
CA ASN A 14 12.00 -14.89 -25.48
C ASN A 14 13.47 -15.23 -25.21
N PHE A 15 14.00 -14.96 -24.00
CA PHE A 15 15.40 -15.30 -23.65
C PHE A 15 15.55 -16.52 -22.75
N ILE A 16 14.47 -17.08 -22.20
CA ILE A 16 14.57 -18.13 -21.17
C ILE A 16 14.51 -19.55 -21.75
N ASN A 17 14.11 -19.74 -23.01
CA ASN A 17 13.88 -21.11 -23.54
C ASN A 17 15.12 -21.82 -24.12
N ASN A 18 16.32 -21.21 -24.16
CA ASN A 18 17.47 -21.87 -24.78
C ASN A 18 18.65 -22.22 -23.86
N TYR A 19 18.53 -22.08 -22.52
CA TYR A 19 19.59 -22.51 -21.62
C TYR A 19 19.09 -23.40 -20.48
N SER A 20 18.56 -24.58 -20.84
CA SER A 20 18.44 -25.69 -19.91
C SER A 20 19.71 -26.56 -19.97
N SER A 21 20.87 -26.00 -19.65
CA SER A 21 22.00 -26.81 -19.22
C SER A 21 22.14 -26.66 -17.71
N LYS A 22 21.84 -27.73 -16.99
CA LYS A 22 22.11 -27.91 -15.56
C LYS A 22 23.61 -27.91 -15.30
N SER A 23 24.28 -26.77 -15.36
CA SER A 23 25.55 -26.63 -14.68
C SER A 23 25.22 -26.29 -13.21
N LYS A 24 25.28 -27.28 -12.33
CA LYS A 24 25.51 -27.06 -10.92
C LYS A 24 26.85 -26.37 -10.79
N ILE A 25 26.85 -25.03 -10.77
CA ILE A 25 28.04 -24.26 -10.37
C ILE A 25 28.16 -24.46 -8.86
N THR A 26 28.88 -25.49 -8.45
CA THR A 26 29.37 -25.67 -7.09
C THR A 26 30.45 -24.64 -6.87
N PHE A 27 30.14 -23.59 -6.10
CA PHE A 27 31.16 -22.64 -5.63
C PHE A 27 32.10 -23.35 -4.62
N GLN A 28 33.20 -23.93 -5.10
CA GLN A 28 34.33 -24.25 -4.27
C GLN A 28 35.23 -23.00 -4.22
N GLY A 29 35.25 -22.29 -3.12
CA GLY A 29 36.21 -21.22 -2.88
C GLY A 29 35.62 -20.08 -2.04
N ASN A 30 36.32 -19.75 -0.96
CA ASN A 30 36.14 -18.66 0.01
C ASN A 30 34.73 -18.31 0.42
N GLU A 31 34.40 -18.65 1.65
CA GLU A 31 33.12 -18.21 2.26
C GLU A 31 33.06 -16.67 2.26
N PHE A 32 31.92 -16.13 1.74
CA PHE A 32 31.63 -14.71 1.88
C PHE A 32 31.77 -14.24 3.33
N SER A 33 32.26 -13.03 3.53
CA SER A 33 32.24 -12.39 4.85
C SER A 33 30.84 -12.41 5.45
N LYS A 34 30.72 -12.43 6.78
CA LYS A 34 29.42 -12.40 7.47
C LYS A 34 28.55 -11.24 6.99
N GLY A 35 29.16 -10.06 6.76
CA GLY A 35 28.48 -8.89 6.22
C GLY A 35 27.93 -9.12 4.80
N THR A 36 28.72 -9.72 3.92
CA THR A 36 28.29 -10.00 2.53
C THR A 36 27.19 -11.09 2.51
N LYS A 37 27.26 -12.10 3.39
CA LYS A 37 26.16 -13.08 3.56
C LYS A 37 24.86 -12.41 3.97
N PHE A 38 24.91 -11.42 4.86
CA PHE A 38 23.73 -10.63 5.25
C PHE A 38 23.19 -9.81 4.07
N LEU A 39 24.06 -9.08 3.36
CA LEU A 39 23.66 -8.30 2.18
C LEU A 39 23.11 -9.18 1.05
N ASP A 40 23.63 -10.37 0.85
CA ASP A 40 23.11 -11.32 -0.13
C ASP A 40 21.68 -11.79 0.23
N LYS A 41 21.42 -12.08 1.52
CA LYS A 41 20.08 -12.39 2.00
C LYS A 41 19.12 -11.20 1.83
N PHE A 42 19.59 -10.00 2.14
CA PHE A 42 18.80 -8.77 1.97
C PHE A 42 18.41 -8.56 0.50
N ILE A 43 19.37 -8.66 -0.44
CA ILE A 43 19.08 -8.55 -1.88
C ILE A 43 18.07 -9.62 -2.33
N LYS A 44 18.29 -10.88 -1.93
CA LYS A 44 17.35 -11.98 -2.25
C LYS A 44 15.93 -11.71 -1.72
N SER A 45 15.83 -11.15 -0.51
CA SER A 45 14.53 -10.79 0.05
C SER A 45 13.85 -9.70 -0.76
N GLN A 46 14.61 -8.72 -1.26
CA GLN A 46 14.08 -7.61 -2.08
C GLN A 46 13.60 -8.06 -3.47
N GLU A 47 14.09 -9.16 -4.00
CA GLU A 47 13.62 -9.73 -5.27
C GLU A 47 12.29 -10.49 -5.12
N ASN A 48 11.91 -10.85 -3.90
CA ASN A 48 10.58 -11.36 -3.63
C ASN A 48 9.65 -10.19 -3.24
N LEU A 49 8.76 -9.82 -4.15
CA LEU A 49 7.93 -8.63 -4.02
C LEU A 49 7.10 -8.62 -2.71
N SER A 50 6.51 -9.74 -2.33
CA SER A 50 5.72 -9.83 -1.10
C SER A 50 6.59 -9.70 0.14
N THR A 51 7.73 -10.40 0.19
CA THR A 51 8.68 -10.31 1.32
C THR A 51 9.26 -8.92 1.45
N THR A 52 9.65 -8.29 0.34
CA THR A 52 10.16 -6.91 0.32
C THR A 52 9.14 -5.94 0.88
N ARG A 53 7.90 -6.01 0.43
CA ARG A 53 6.83 -5.13 0.90
C ARG A 53 6.54 -5.35 2.38
N PHE A 54 6.51 -6.59 2.85
CA PHE A 54 6.34 -6.90 4.27
C PHE A 54 7.46 -6.30 5.13
N ILE A 55 8.74 -6.53 4.77
CA ILE A 55 9.88 -5.96 5.48
C ILE A 55 9.84 -4.43 5.41
N GLN A 56 9.53 -3.86 4.25
CA GLN A 56 9.42 -2.42 4.06
C GLN A 56 8.30 -1.83 4.92
N GLY A 57 7.12 -2.45 4.92
CA GLY A 57 6.00 -2.02 5.76
C GLY A 57 6.35 -2.05 7.24
N THR A 58 6.94 -3.17 7.70
CA THR A 58 7.36 -3.32 9.10
C THR A 58 8.39 -2.29 9.51
N LEU A 59 9.46 -2.10 8.74
CA LEU A 59 10.53 -1.18 9.11
C LEU A 59 10.18 0.29 8.86
N THR A 60 9.37 0.60 7.87
CA THR A 60 9.00 1.98 7.54
C THR A 60 7.81 2.48 8.38
N ASN A 61 6.86 1.61 8.65
CA ASN A 61 5.63 2.00 9.36
C ASN A 61 5.66 1.60 10.83
N TRP A 62 5.78 0.30 11.13
CA TRP A 62 5.67 -0.19 12.51
C TRP A 62 6.83 0.28 13.39
N PHE A 63 8.08 0.04 12.98
CA PHE A 63 9.24 0.29 13.85
C PHE A 63 9.37 1.76 14.29
N PRO A 64 9.29 2.78 13.40
CA PRO A 64 9.32 4.16 13.84
C PRO A 64 8.16 4.56 14.76
N LYS A 65 6.96 4.04 14.49
CA LYS A 65 5.79 4.31 15.33
C LYS A 65 5.92 3.66 16.71
N ALA A 66 6.47 2.44 16.76
CA ALA A 66 6.74 1.75 18.01
C ALA A 66 7.73 2.52 18.89
N VAL A 67 8.85 2.97 18.29
CA VAL A 67 9.87 3.78 19.01
C VAL A 67 9.31 5.13 19.48
N LEU A 68 8.44 5.74 18.68
CA LEU A 68 7.84 7.04 18.99
C LEU A 68 6.53 6.94 19.79
N SER A 69 6.08 5.75 20.22
CA SER A 69 4.79 5.59 20.91
C SER A 69 4.74 6.39 22.23
N ARG A 70 3.55 6.98 22.47
CA ARG A 70 3.33 7.91 23.59
C ARG A 70 2.84 7.19 24.86
N SER A 71 2.33 5.97 24.69
CA SER A 71 1.85 5.12 25.77
C SER A 71 1.94 3.64 25.36
N PHE A 72 1.78 2.73 26.31
CA PHE A 72 1.69 1.29 26.01
C PHE A 72 0.44 0.98 25.17
N VAL A 73 -0.65 1.69 25.36
CA VAL A 73 -1.88 1.55 24.56
C VAL A 73 -1.64 1.99 23.13
N ASP A 74 -1.01 3.14 22.92
CA ASP A 74 -0.61 3.67 21.60
C ASP A 74 0.32 2.67 20.87
N PHE A 75 1.33 2.12 21.58
CA PHE A 75 2.20 1.06 21.06
C PHE A 75 1.42 -0.19 20.62
N SER A 76 0.53 -0.69 21.49
CA SER A 76 -0.23 -1.91 21.24
C SER A 76 -1.20 -1.73 20.08
N GLU A 77 -1.84 -0.56 19.99
CA GLU A 77 -2.74 -0.18 18.91
C GLU A 77 -2.03 -0.13 17.55
N PHE A 78 -0.86 0.52 17.48
CA PHE A 78 -0.08 0.54 16.26
C PHE A 78 0.44 -0.85 15.89
N THR A 79 0.87 -1.63 16.86
CA THR A 79 1.34 -2.99 16.61
C THR A 79 0.23 -3.84 16.00
N PHE A 80 -0.96 -3.81 16.58
CA PHE A 80 -2.13 -4.50 16.05
C PHE A 80 -2.45 -4.05 14.61
N LEU A 81 -2.53 -2.73 14.39
CA LEU A 81 -2.87 -2.14 13.09
C LEU A 81 -1.86 -2.52 12.01
N GLU A 82 -0.58 -2.25 12.24
CA GLU A 82 0.47 -2.38 11.21
C GLU A 82 0.74 -3.86 10.85
N PHE A 83 0.63 -4.78 11.81
CA PHE A 83 0.77 -6.22 11.50
C PHE A 83 -0.39 -6.72 10.65
N LEU A 84 -1.62 -6.32 10.95
CA LEU A 84 -2.79 -6.69 10.13
C LEU A 84 -2.74 -6.03 8.75
N GLU A 85 -2.39 -4.74 8.67
CA GLU A 85 -2.21 -4.00 7.42
C GLU A 85 -1.14 -4.67 6.54
N SER A 86 0.02 -4.97 7.13
CA SER A 86 1.08 -5.69 6.43
C SER A 86 0.61 -7.07 5.94
N GLY A 87 -0.16 -7.79 6.74
CA GLY A 87 -0.77 -9.06 6.36
C GLY A 87 -1.74 -8.90 5.18
N ILE A 88 -2.66 -7.96 5.25
CA ILE A 88 -3.65 -7.71 4.19
C ILE A 88 -2.95 -7.28 2.89
N PHE A 89 -2.07 -6.27 2.97
CA PHE A 89 -1.46 -5.66 1.80
C PHE A 89 -0.48 -6.58 1.07
N TYR A 90 0.41 -7.19 1.81
CA TYR A 90 1.58 -7.82 1.24
C TYR A 90 1.39 -9.31 0.96
N PHE A 91 0.45 -9.94 1.64
CA PHE A 91 0.09 -11.34 1.41
C PHE A 91 -1.20 -11.54 0.61
N ALA A 92 -1.93 -10.44 0.29
CA ALA A 92 -3.18 -10.51 -0.47
C ALA A 92 -3.04 -11.31 -1.77
N ALA A 93 -2.02 -11.01 -2.59
CA ALA A 93 -1.82 -11.73 -3.84
C ALA A 93 -1.32 -13.17 -3.65
N PRO A 94 -0.27 -13.47 -2.83
CA PRO A 94 0.19 -14.85 -2.66
C PRO A 94 -0.80 -15.74 -1.91
N PHE A 95 -1.52 -15.21 -0.94
CA PHE A 95 -2.46 -16.02 -0.16
C PHE A 95 -3.87 -15.99 -0.75
N PHE A 96 -4.53 -14.82 -0.77
CA PHE A 96 -5.89 -14.73 -1.30
C PHE A 96 -5.92 -14.95 -2.81
N GLY A 97 -5.06 -14.27 -3.57
CA GLY A 97 -5.02 -14.39 -5.03
C GLY A 97 -4.63 -15.79 -5.49
N GLU A 98 -3.53 -16.34 -4.99
CA GLU A 98 -3.01 -17.62 -5.45
C GLU A 98 -3.70 -18.83 -4.80
N HIS A 99 -3.71 -18.92 -3.47
CA HIS A 99 -4.20 -20.13 -2.81
C HIS A 99 -5.72 -20.17 -2.73
N VAL A 100 -6.36 -19.10 -2.22
CA VAL A 100 -7.81 -19.11 -2.00
C VAL A 100 -8.57 -18.97 -3.33
N PHE A 101 -8.21 -17.99 -4.15
CA PHE A 101 -8.95 -17.72 -5.38
C PHE A 101 -8.47 -18.57 -6.54
N ARG A 102 -7.27 -18.36 -7.06
CA ARG A 102 -6.78 -19.03 -8.27
C ARG A 102 -6.80 -20.56 -8.16
N ASN A 103 -6.18 -21.11 -7.14
CA ASN A 103 -6.04 -22.55 -6.93
C ASN A 103 -7.20 -23.20 -6.16
N GLY A 104 -8.02 -22.42 -5.48
CA GLY A 104 -9.19 -22.86 -4.72
C GLY A 104 -10.50 -22.57 -5.45
N LEU A 105 -11.19 -21.51 -5.05
CA LEU A 105 -12.58 -21.22 -5.44
C LEU A 105 -12.78 -21.11 -6.95
N PHE A 106 -11.94 -20.33 -7.64
CA PHE A 106 -12.09 -20.11 -9.09
C PHE A 106 -11.64 -21.31 -9.94
N LYS A 107 -10.76 -22.17 -9.41
CA LYS A 107 -10.45 -23.44 -10.04
C LYS A 107 -11.60 -24.44 -9.92
N ALA A 108 -12.30 -24.44 -8.79
CA ALA A 108 -13.39 -25.37 -8.53
C ALA A 108 -14.57 -25.20 -9.50
N VAL A 109 -14.86 -23.97 -9.92
CA VAL A 109 -15.97 -23.65 -10.82
C VAL A 109 -15.66 -23.87 -12.31
N GLN A 110 -14.42 -24.25 -12.66
CA GLN A 110 -14.05 -24.54 -14.06
C GLN A 110 -14.36 -26.00 -14.46
N PRO A 111 -14.69 -26.25 -15.74
CA PRO A 111 -14.88 -27.57 -16.26
C PRO A 111 -13.64 -28.45 -16.04
N LYS A 112 -13.84 -29.74 -15.76
CA LYS A 112 -12.76 -30.70 -15.44
C LYS A 112 -11.64 -30.72 -16.49
N ASN A 113 -12.00 -30.65 -17.77
CA ASN A 113 -11.07 -30.69 -18.91
C ASN A 113 -10.27 -29.39 -19.10
N MET A 114 -10.76 -28.22 -18.60
CA MET A 114 -10.14 -26.91 -18.82
C MET A 114 -9.54 -26.31 -17.55
N LYS A 115 -9.90 -26.81 -16.36
CA LYS A 115 -9.55 -26.16 -15.08
C LYS A 115 -8.06 -25.88 -14.87
N ASN A 116 -7.20 -26.83 -15.25
CA ASN A 116 -5.74 -26.64 -15.09
C ASN A 116 -5.19 -25.65 -16.12
N PHE A 117 -5.71 -25.67 -17.35
CA PHE A 117 -5.32 -24.71 -18.38
C PHE A 117 -5.72 -23.29 -18.00
N ILE A 118 -7.00 -23.08 -17.64
CA ILE A 118 -7.50 -21.76 -17.20
C ILE A 118 -6.69 -21.26 -16.00
N THR A 119 -6.53 -22.09 -14.96
CA THR A 119 -5.80 -21.71 -13.75
C THR A 119 -4.36 -21.29 -14.05
N LYS A 120 -3.65 -22.03 -14.90
CA LYS A 120 -2.26 -21.73 -15.28
C LYS A 120 -2.15 -20.38 -16.01
N ASN A 121 -3.11 -20.04 -16.84
CA ASN A 121 -3.06 -18.89 -17.72
C ASN A 121 -3.71 -17.62 -17.11
N LEU A 122 -4.23 -17.67 -15.89
CA LEU A 122 -4.81 -16.49 -15.21
C LEU A 122 -3.80 -15.38 -14.91
N SER A 123 -2.50 -15.65 -14.95
CA SER A 123 -1.45 -14.61 -14.80
C SER A 123 -1.18 -13.81 -16.09
N GLN A 124 -1.62 -14.31 -17.26
CA GLN A 124 -1.46 -13.59 -18.52
C GLN A 124 -2.23 -12.27 -18.51
N SER A 125 -1.70 -11.25 -19.18
CA SER A 125 -2.42 -9.97 -19.34
C SER A 125 -3.67 -10.15 -20.23
N LEU A 126 -4.61 -9.21 -20.13
CA LEU A 126 -5.81 -9.21 -20.98
C LEU A 126 -5.43 -9.14 -22.46
N ASP A 127 -4.40 -8.34 -22.80
CA ASP A 127 -3.89 -8.22 -24.18
C ASP A 127 -3.30 -9.52 -24.70
N ASP A 128 -2.51 -10.23 -23.87
CA ASP A 128 -1.93 -11.51 -24.25
C ASP A 128 -3.02 -12.58 -24.48
N ILE A 129 -4.07 -12.57 -23.63
CA ILE A 129 -5.21 -13.46 -23.82
C ILE A 129 -5.93 -13.17 -25.14
N LYS A 130 -6.17 -11.90 -25.46
CA LYS A 130 -6.83 -11.49 -26.71
C LYS A 130 -6.01 -11.87 -27.95
N LYS A 131 -4.69 -11.71 -27.89
CA LYS A 131 -3.76 -12.03 -28.98
C LYS A 131 -3.42 -13.53 -29.10
N SER A 132 -3.71 -14.32 -28.08
CA SER A 132 -3.40 -15.77 -28.07
C SER A 132 -4.13 -16.51 -29.20
N GLU A 133 -3.61 -17.66 -29.61
CA GLU A 133 -4.24 -18.56 -30.62
C GLU A 133 -5.36 -19.44 -30.04
N ASN A 134 -5.72 -19.23 -28.76
CA ASN A 134 -6.77 -19.98 -28.09
C ASN A 134 -8.13 -19.77 -28.76
N THR A 135 -9.00 -20.76 -28.64
CA THR A 135 -10.38 -20.64 -29.12
C THR A 135 -11.14 -19.50 -28.44
N PRO A 136 -12.16 -18.90 -29.09
CA PRO A 136 -12.96 -17.84 -28.48
C PRO A 136 -13.57 -18.24 -27.12
N GLU A 137 -13.99 -19.50 -26.98
CA GLU A 137 -14.54 -20.04 -25.73
C GLU A 137 -13.49 -19.96 -24.59
N ILE A 138 -12.27 -20.43 -24.84
CA ILE A 138 -11.18 -20.38 -23.85
C ILE A 138 -10.82 -18.93 -23.48
N LYS A 139 -10.71 -18.04 -24.49
CA LYS A 139 -10.46 -16.61 -24.24
C LYS A 139 -11.53 -15.98 -23.37
N ASN A 140 -12.79 -16.18 -23.72
CA ASN A 140 -13.93 -15.64 -22.99
C ASN A 140 -13.97 -16.17 -21.55
N ARG A 141 -13.67 -17.43 -21.35
CA ARG A 141 -13.62 -18.07 -20.04
C ARG A 141 -12.45 -17.54 -19.18
N LEU A 142 -11.28 -17.33 -19.78
CA LEU A 142 -10.15 -16.68 -19.12
C LEU A 142 -10.50 -15.26 -18.67
N ILE A 143 -11.07 -14.43 -19.56
CA ILE A 143 -11.45 -13.04 -19.29
C ILE A 143 -12.48 -12.99 -18.16
N SER A 144 -13.57 -13.76 -18.25
CA SER A 144 -14.61 -13.76 -17.21
C SER A 144 -14.10 -14.30 -15.87
N THR A 145 -13.23 -15.30 -15.87
CA THR A 145 -12.63 -15.84 -14.63
C THR A 145 -11.69 -14.82 -13.98
N LYS A 146 -10.84 -14.14 -14.77
CA LYS A 146 -9.98 -13.06 -14.24
C LYS A 146 -10.79 -11.92 -13.63
N ALA A 147 -11.82 -11.45 -14.32
CA ALA A 147 -12.70 -10.40 -13.81
C ALA A 147 -13.44 -10.86 -12.54
N GLY A 148 -13.88 -12.10 -12.51
CA GLY A 148 -14.47 -12.71 -11.32
C GLY A 148 -13.49 -12.72 -10.14
N MET A 149 -12.21 -13.06 -10.36
CA MET A 149 -11.19 -12.97 -9.31
C MET A 149 -10.99 -11.54 -8.81
N ILE A 150 -11.02 -10.53 -9.69
CA ILE A 150 -10.92 -9.12 -9.27
C ILE A 150 -12.11 -8.72 -8.42
N LEU A 151 -13.33 -9.15 -8.75
CA LEU A 151 -14.50 -8.93 -7.89
C LEU A 151 -14.34 -9.60 -6.52
N GLY A 152 -13.83 -10.83 -6.48
CA GLY A 152 -13.48 -11.49 -5.21
C GLY A 152 -12.43 -10.71 -4.42
N CYS A 153 -11.46 -10.09 -5.09
CA CYS A 153 -10.41 -9.28 -4.48
C CYS A 153 -10.89 -7.94 -3.91
N VAL A 154 -12.16 -7.54 -4.10
CA VAL A 154 -12.79 -6.44 -3.34
C VAL A 154 -12.69 -6.69 -1.83
N THR A 155 -12.54 -7.94 -1.42
CA THR A 155 -12.24 -8.32 -0.03
C THR A 155 -11.00 -7.59 0.52
N VAL A 156 -9.96 -7.36 -0.28
CA VAL A 156 -8.71 -6.70 0.18
C VAL A 156 -8.96 -5.25 0.57
N PRO A 157 -9.48 -4.35 -0.30
CA PRO A 157 -9.81 -2.99 0.11
C PRO A 157 -10.93 -2.92 1.16
N ALA A 158 -11.86 -3.87 1.19
CA ALA A 158 -12.89 -3.92 2.23
C ALA A 158 -12.30 -4.21 3.61
N LEU A 159 -11.37 -5.16 3.71
CA LEU A 159 -10.63 -5.44 4.94
C LEU A 159 -9.79 -4.24 5.36
N GLU A 160 -9.12 -3.58 4.43
CA GLU A 160 -8.30 -2.39 4.69
C GLU A 160 -9.16 -1.22 5.21
N TYR A 161 -10.35 -0.99 4.63
CA TYR A 161 -11.31 -0.02 5.15
C TYR A 161 -11.74 -0.36 6.58
N ALA A 162 -12.00 -1.63 6.85
CA ALA A 162 -12.49 -2.09 8.14
C ALA A 162 -11.41 -2.08 9.25
N LEU A 163 -10.13 -2.04 8.86
CA LEU A 163 -9.01 -2.21 9.78
C LEU A 163 -8.94 -1.11 10.84
N GLY A 164 -9.24 0.15 10.49
CA GLY A 164 -9.33 1.24 11.45
C GLY A 164 -10.39 1.02 12.52
N PHE A 165 -11.52 0.43 12.14
CA PHE A 165 -12.61 0.08 13.08
C PHE A 165 -12.27 -1.14 13.92
N ALA A 166 -11.56 -2.14 13.35
CA ALA A 166 -11.05 -3.28 14.10
C ALA A 166 -10.04 -2.82 15.17
N LYS A 167 -9.17 -1.87 14.83
CA LYS A 167 -8.25 -1.21 15.77
C LYS A 167 -9.00 -0.56 16.93
N ASN A 168 -10.05 0.22 16.64
CA ASN A 168 -10.87 0.87 17.68
C ASN A 168 -11.52 -0.16 18.61
N LEU A 169 -12.05 -1.27 18.06
CA LEU A 169 -12.59 -2.37 18.88
C LEU A 169 -11.52 -3.05 19.71
N PHE A 170 -10.33 -3.29 19.17
CA PHE A 170 -9.22 -3.86 19.92
C PHE A 170 -8.90 -2.98 21.14
N THR A 171 -8.70 -1.68 20.93
CA THR A 171 -8.38 -0.74 22.01
C THR A 171 -9.48 -0.67 23.06
N LEU A 172 -10.74 -0.63 22.61
CA LEU A 172 -11.90 -0.60 23.51
C LEU A 172 -12.05 -1.91 24.33
N LYS A 173 -11.88 -3.07 23.70
CA LYS A 173 -12.09 -4.36 24.38
C LYS A 173 -10.95 -4.74 25.31
N VAL A 174 -9.71 -4.46 24.91
CA VAL A 174 -8.50 -4.83 25.68
C VAL A 174 -8.21 -3.82 26.77
N PHE A 175 -8.25 -2.53 26.46
CA PHE A 175 -7.83 -1.45 27.35
C PHE A 175 -8.98 -0.65 27.94
N LYS A 176 -10.22 -0.85 27.49
CA LYS A 176 -11.42 -0.08 27.91
C LYS A 176 -11.31 1.42 27.62
N ILE A 177 -10.55 1.79 26.57
CA ILE A 177 -10.28 3.17 26.17
C ILE A 177 -10.88 3.41 24.80
N SER A 178 -11.63 4.51 24.64
CA SER A 178 -12.22 4.96 23.39
C SER A 178 -11.78 6.34 22.95
N ASP A 179 -11.42 7.21 23.91
CA ASP A 179 -10.94 8.56 23.61
C ASP A 179 -9.47 8.53 23.17
N PHE A 180 -9.20 9.14 22.03
CA PHE A 180 -7.85 9.26 21.50
C PHE A 180 -6.89 10.02 22.43
N ASN A 181 -7.37 11.02 23.18
CA ASN A 181 -6.53 11.77 24.11
C ASN A 181 -5.94 10.86 25.20
N ASN A 182 -6.73 9.87 25.64
CA ASN A 182 -6.30 8.88 26.63
C ASN A 182 -5.34 7.86 26.02
N VAL A 183 -5.59 7.40 24.78
CA VAL A 183 -4.66 6.52 24.04
C VAL A 183 -3.32 7.20 23.84
N ALA A 184 -3.33 8.43 23.37
CA ALA A 184 -2.13 9.21 23.07
C ALA A 184 -1.46 9.84 24.33
N ASN A 185 -2.00 9.58 25.52
CA ASN A 185 -1.52 10.09 26.80
C ASN A 185 -1.36 11.64 26.79
N LEU A 186 -2.31 12.33 26.17
CA LEU A 186 -2.35 13.79 26.10
C LEU A 186 -3.06 14.38 27.32
N SER A 187 -4.13 13.73 27.79
CA SER A 187 -4.91 14.15 28.95
C SER A 187 -4.26 13.69 30.26
N LYS A 188 -4.21 14.58 31.24
CA LYS A 188 -3.81 14.24 32.62
C LYS A 188 -4.91 13.45 33.35
N GLU A 189 -6.17 13.77 33.09
CA GLU A 189 -7.34 13.08 33.65
C GLU A 189 -7.86 12.07 32.63
N LYS A 190 -7.73 10.79 32.93
CA LYS A 190 -8.20 9.70 32.05
C LYS A 190 -9.69 9.43 32.30
N LYS A 191 -10.53 10.39 32.00
CA LYS A 191 -11.98 10.18 32.00
C LYS A 191 -12.42 9.59 30.68
N GLU A 192 -13.16 8.48 30.72
CA GLU A 192 -13.77 7.84 29.57
C GLU A 192 -15.28 8.14 29.59
N ASP A 193 -15.81 8.50 28.43
CA ASP A 193 -17.24 8.71 28.21
C ASP A 193 -17.88 7.38 27.77
N THR A 194 -18.77 6.84 28.59
CA THR A 194 -19.47 5.59 28.28
C THR A 194 -20.32 5.70 27.02
N SER A 195 -20.90 6.86 26.76
CA SER A 195 -21.69 7.10 25.54
C SER A 195 -20.81 7.06 24.27
N GLN A 196 -19.57 7.55 24.37
CA GLN A 196 -18.59 7.45 23.30
C GLN A 196 -18.15 6.01 23.10
N GLN A 197 -17.90 5.25 24.19
CA GLN A 197 -17.54 3.83 24.11
C GLN A 197 -18.61 3.01 23.39
N GLU A 198 -19.88 3.18 23.75
CA GLU A 198 -20.98 2.49 23.09
C GLU A 198 -21.10 2.87 21.61
N ARG A 199 -20.94 4.15 21.27
CA ARG A 199 -20.97 4.63 19.87
C ARG A 199 -19.84 4.01 19.06
N VAL A 200 -18.60 4.02 19.58
CA VAL A 200 -17.42 3.42 18.92
C VAL A 200 -17.64 1.92 18.71
N GLU A 201 -18.14 1.21 19.73
CA GLU A 201 -18.41 -0.23 19.65
C GLU A 201 -19.47 -0.55 18.59
N LYS A 202 -20.62 0.10 18.67
CA LYS A 202 -21.75 -0.12 17.75
C LYS A 202 -21.37 0.19 16.31
N HIS A 203 -20.72 1.35 16.07
CA HIS A 203 -20.31 1.74 14.73
C HIS A 203 -19.26 0.79 14.17
N SER A 204 -18.23 0.47 14.93
CA SER A 204 -17.17 -0.45 14.49
C SER A 204 -17.71 -1.84 14.15
N LYS A 205 -18.57 -2.42 14.99
CA LYS A 205 -19.23 -3.70 14.71
C LYS A 205 -20.10 -3.64 13.44
N SER A 206 -20.82 -2.54 13.23
CA SER A 206 -21.65 -2.33 12.04
C SER A 206 -20.81 -2.28 10.77
N VAL A 207 -19.68 -1.55 10.78
CA VAL A 207 -18.77 -1.44 9.63
C VAL A 207 -18.13 -2.79 9.33
N LEU A 208 -17.61 -3.50 10.33
CA LEU A 208 -17.02 -4.83 10.15
C LEU A 208 -18.03 -5.79 9.51
N LYS A 209 -19.28 -5.79 9.96
CA LYS A 209 -20.35 -6.62 9.37
C LYS A 209 -20.63 -6.23 7.91
N LYS A 210 -20.73 -4.92 7.60
CA LYS A 210 -20.98 -4.43 6.23
C LYS A 210 -19.81 -4.79 5.30
N MET A 211 -18.56 -4.64 5.74
CA MET A 211 -17.40 -4.99 4.93
C MET A 211 -17.31 -6.52 4.72
N GLY A 212 -17.68 -7.32 5.72
CA GLY A 212 -17.80 -8.77 5.57
C GLY A 212 -18.86 -9.15 4.53
N LEU A 213 -20.03 -8.52 4.56
CA LEU A 213 -21.09 -8.73 3.55
C LEU A 213 -20.65 -8.29 2.16
N LEU A 214 -19.97 -7.16 2.03
CA LEU A 214 -19.42 -6.68 0.75
C LEU A 214 -18.40 -7.68 0.19
N SER A 215 -17.52 -8.21 1.03
CA SER A 215 -16.54 -9.24 0.65
C SER A 215 -17.24 -10.51 0.17
N ALA A 216 -18.25 -10.98 0.89
CA ALA A 216 -19.03 -12.16 0.50
C ALA A 216 -19.77 -11.94 -0.82
N ALA A 217 -20.38 -10.76 -1.02
CA ALA A 217 -21.02 -10.39 -2.27
C ALA A 217 -20.03 -10.32 -3.44
N GLY A 218 -18.84 -9.74 -3.23
CA GLY A 218 -17.77 -9.70 -4.21
C GLY A 218 -17.31 -11.08 -4.64
N ILE A 219 -17.09 -11.98 -3.69
CA ILE A 219 -16.72 -13.38 -3.97
C ILE A 219 -17.85 -14.10 -4.71
N GLY A 220 -19.08 -13.99 -4.23
CA GLY A 220 -20.25 -14.65 -4.85
C GLY A 220 -20.48 -14.20 -6.29
N SER A 221 -20.52 -12.87 -6.55
CA SER A 221 -20.66 -12.32 -7.89
C SER A 221 -19.47 -12.67 -8.79
N GLY A 222 -18.26 -12.71 -8.24
CA GLY A 222 -17.06 -13.14 -8.95
C GLY A 222 -17.16 -14.61 -9.39
N LEU A 223 -17.63 -15.51 -8.54
CA LEU A 223 -17.82 -16.92 -8.88
C LEU A 223 -18.91 -17.11 -9.94
N LEU A 224 -20.01 -16.36 -9.87
CA LEU A 224 -21.04 -16.35 -10.90
C LEU A 224 -20.49 -15.87 -12.26
N LEU A 225 -19.71 -14.81 -12.26
CA LEU A 225 -19.07 -14.29 -13.48
C LEU A 225 -18.09 -15.30 -14.07
N ALA A 226 -17.29 -15.97 -13.25
CA ALA A 226 -16.35 -17.01 -13.69
C ALA A 226 -17.06 -18.24 -14.26
N SER A 227 -18.22 -18.60 -13.69
CA SER A 227 -18.98 -19.79 -14.11
C SER A 227 -19.76 -19.57 -15.40
N TYR A 228 -20.42 -18.42 -15.52
CA TYR A 228 -21.42 -18.16 -16.57
C TYR A 228 -21.09 -16.99 -17.49
N GLY A 229 -20.18 -16.09 -17.08
CA GLY A 229 -19.89 -14.84 -17.80
C GLY A 229 -19.37 -15.03 -19.21
N HIS A 230 -18.69 -16.13 -19.50
CA HIS A 230 -18.15 -16.46 -20.82
C HIS A 230 -19.24 -16.68 -21.90
N ASN A 231 -20.48 -16.95 -21.52
CA ASN A 231 -21.61 -17.20 -22.42
C ASN A 231 -22.35 -15.93 -22.86
N SER A 232 -22.05 -14.77 -22.25
CA SER A 232 -22.75 -13.51 -22.49
C SER A 232 -21.82 -12.41 -22.96
N LYS A 233 -22.11 -11.82 -24.13
CA LYS A 233 -21.37 -10.65 -24.64
C LYS A 233 -21.38 -9.46 -23.66
N ALA A 234 -22.51 -9.24 -22.97
CA ALA A 234 -22.62 -8.18 -21.98
C ALA A 234 -21.72 -8.44 -20.76
N ALA A 235 -21.70 -9.71 -20.26
CA ALA A 235 -20.83 -10.09 -19.15
C ALA A 235 -19.35 -10.04 -19.51
N LEU A 236 -18.98 -10.39 -20.75
CA LEU A 236 -17.61 -10.24 -21.22
C LEU A 236 -17.18 -8.78 -21.30
N ARG A 237 -18.04 -7.91 -21.84
CA ARG A 237 -17.75 -6.46 -21.86
C ARG A 237 -17.61 -5.88 -20.44
N LEU A 238 -18.47 -6.31 -19.50
CA LEU A 238 -18.35 -5.95 -18.10
C LEU A 238 -17.01 -6.46 -17.50
N SER A 239 -16.62 -7.68 -17.86
CA SER A 239 -15.34 -8.27 -17.42
C SER A 239 -14.15 -7.44 -17.89
N GLU A 240 -14.13 -6.98 -19.13
CA GLU A 240 -13.07 -6.11 -19.64
C GLU A 240 -13.05 -4.76 -18.93
N ILE A 241 -14.21 -4.17 -18.63
CA ILE A 241 -14.31 -2.92 -17.88
C ILE A 241 -13.75 -3.09 -16.45
N ILE A 242 -14.03 -4.22 -15.81
CA ILE A 242 -13.54 -4.53 -14.46
C ILE A 242 -12.02 -4.70 -14.45
N LEU A 243 -11.45 -5.35 -15.47
CA LEU A 243 -10.02 -5.60 -15.55
C LEU A 243 -9.21 -4.33 -15.84
N GLU A 244 -9.71 -3.51 -16.77
CA GLU A 244 -9.02 -2.31 -17.27
C GLU A 244 -9.95 -1.08 -17.29
N PRO A 245 -10.42 -0.61 -16.12
CA PRO A 245 -11.30 0.56 -16.06
C PRO A 245 -10.62 1.82 -16.61
N GLY A 246 -9.31 1.95 -16.49
CA GLY A 246 -8.55 3.09 -17.00
C GLY A 246 -8.63 3.25 -18.51
N GLU A 247 -8.63 2.17 -19.28
CA GLU A 247 -8.80 2.22 -20.73
C GLU A 247 -10.20 2.70 -21.12
N ASN A 248 -11.21 2.25 -20.39
CA ASN A 248 -12.60 2.67 -20.65
C ASN A 248 -12.84 4.14 -20.30
N ILE A 249 -12.23 4.63 -19.21
CA ILE A 249 -12.26 6.04 -18.82
C ILE A 249 -11.52 6.89 -19.88
N SER A 250 -10.35 6.45 -20.34
CA SER A 250 -9.61 7.13 -21.43
C SER A 250 -10.47 7.27 -22.69
N LYS A 251 -11.13 6.18 -23.13
CA LYS A 251 -12.06 6.22 -24.27
C LYS A 251 -13.22 7.19 -24.06
N LEU A 252 -13.74 7.30 -22.83
CA LEU A 252 -14.79 8.26 -22.48
C LEU A 252 -14.28 9.70 -22.56
N LEU A 253 -13.08 9.98 -22.00
CA LEU A 253 -12.45 11.30 -22.07
C LEU A 253 -12.19 11.75 -23.51
N HIS A 254 -11.74 10.83 -24.37
CA HIS A 254 -11.56 11.11 -25.79
C HIS A 254 -12.88 11.49 -26.48
N LYS A 255 -14.00 10.86 -26.12
CA LYS A 255 -15.34 11.24 -26.64
C LYS A 255 -15.76 12.63 -26.17
N LEU A 256 -15.30 13.06 -24.99
CA LEU A 256 -15.52 14.41 -24.45
C LEU A 256 -14.50 15.44 -24.98
N GLY A 257 -13.66 15.08 -25.95
CA GLY A 257 -12.67 15.96 -26.56
C GLY A 257 -11.35 16.08 -25.78
N ILE A 258 -11.19 15.42 -24.65
CA ILE A 258 -9.97 15.45 -23.84
C ILE A 258 -9.02 14.35 -24.34
N LYS A 259 -8.07 14.71 -25.21
CA LYS A 259 -7.06 13.79 -25.76
C LYS A 259 -5.69 14.16 -25.22
N SER A 260 -5.13 13.32 -24.37
CA SER A 260 -3.79 13.49 -23.78
C SER A 260 -3.12 12.14 -23.60
N SER A 261 -2.04 11.89 -24.33
CA SER A 261 -1.28 10.62 -24.22
C SER A 261 -0.79 10.35 -22.80
N LYS A 262 -0.37 11.39 -22.08
CA LYS A 262 0.09 11.27 -20.69
C LYS A 262 -1.04 10.88 -19.73
N THR A 263 -2.24 11.45 -19.94
CA THR A 263 -3.42 11.09 -19.16
C THR A 263 -3.82 9.65 -19.44
N ASP A 264 -3.77 9.22 -20.71
CA ASP A 264 -4.09 7.86 -21.10
C ASP A 264 -3.13 6.84 -20.50
N GLU A 265 -1.83 7.09 -20.57
CA GLU A 265 -0.81 6.25 -19.95
C GLU A 265 -1.01 6.14 -18.42
N PHE A 266 -1.25 7.28 -17.76
CA PHE A 266 -1.54 7.32 -16.34
C PHE A 266 -2.77 6.51 -15.97
N LEU A 267 -3.89 6.70 -16.67
CA LEU A 267 -5.13 5.97 -16.41
C LEU A 267 -4.97 4.47 -16.64
N LYS A 268 -4.31 4.06 -17.73
CA LYS A 268 -4.03 2.67 -18.05
C LYS A 268 -3.12 2.01 -17.03
N GLU A 269 -2.17 2.72 -16.45
CA GLU A 269 -1.24 2.18 -15.47
C GLU A 269 -1.84 2.10 -14.06
N TYR A 270 -2.47 3.20 -13.60
CA TYR A 270 -2.94 3.33 -12.21
C TYR A 270 -4.40 2.92 -11.99
N LEU A 271 -5.17 2.70 -13.05
CA LEU A 271 -6.52 2.14 -12.98
C LEU A 271 -6.62 0.74 -13.62
N LYS A 272 -5.50 0.04 -13.79
CA LYS A 272 -5.50 -1.37 -14.18
C LYS A 272 -5.68 -2.21 -12.91
N LEU A 273 -6.79 -2.96 -12.83
CA LEU A 273 -7.09 -3.83 -11.69
C LEU A 273 -6.67 -5.29 -11.93
N ASP A 274 -6.31 -5.65 -13.15
CA ASP A 274 -5.80 -6.98 -13.46
C ASP A 274 -4.52 -7.30 -12.69
N PHE A 275 -4.35 -8.56 -12.26
CA PHE A 275 -3.12 -9.00 -11.61
C PHE A 275 -1.92 -8.94 -12.55
N VAL A 276 -0.76 -8.65 -11.98
CA VAL A 276 0.52 -8.65 -12.69
C VAL A 276 1.23 -9.99 -12.46
N ASP A 277 1.83 -10.52 -13.51
CA ASP A 277 2.67 -11.70 -13.39
C ASP A 277 3.97 -11.38 -12.62
N ASN A 278 4.28 -12.19 -11.63
CA ASN A 278 5.51 -12.14 -10.87
C ASN A 278 6.17 -13.53 -10.85
N ASN A 279 6.88 -13.86 -11.91
CA ASN A 279 7.53 -15.17 -12.08
C ASN A 279 6.53 -16.35 -12.01
N GLY A 280 5.41 -16.25 -12.71
CA GLY A 280 4.33 -17.25 -12.75
C GLY A 280 3.37 -17.20 -11.56
N LYS A 281 3.56 -16.26 -10.64
CA LYS A 281 2.67 -16.00 -9.49
C LYS A 281 1.92 -14.69 -9.68
N LEU A 282 0.75 -14.57 -9.06
CA LEU A 282 -0.01 -13.32 -9.09
C LEU A 282 0.62 -12.28 -8.16
N SER A 283 0.64 -11.03 -8.60
CA SER A 283 0.97 -9.87 -7.80
C SER A 283 -0.06 -8.78 -8.01
N LEU A 284 -0.28 -7.94 -6.99
CA LEU A 284 -1.18 -6.79 -7.09
C LEU A 284 -0.65 -5.80 -8.12
N SER A 285 -1.52 -5.33 -9.00
CA SER A 285 -1.23 -4.21 -9.89
C SER A 285 -1.13 -2.89 -9.12
N LYS A 286 -0.61 -1.86 -9.79
CA LYS A 286 -0.58 -0.51 -9.21
C LYS A 286 -1.99 0.02 -8.91
N GLY A 287 -2.97 -0.31 -9.76
CA GLY A 287 -4.36 0.07 -9.57
C GLY A 287 -4.98 -0.60 -8.34
N GLN A 288 -4.75 -1.89 -8.15
CA GLN A 288 -5.20 -2.58 -6.93
C GLN A 288 -4.54 -2.02 -5.67
N LEU A 289 -3.24 -1.75 -5.73
CA LEU A 289 -2.51 -1.13 -4.64
C LEU A 289 -3.07 0.27 -4.31
N ALA A 290 -3.27 1.11 -5.32
CA ALA A 290 -3.83 2.44 -5.16
C ALA A 290 -5.25 2.40 -4.58
N ALA A 291 -6.11 1.53 -5.10
CA ALA A 291 -7.47 1.35 -4.60
C ALA A 291 -7.47 0.95 -3.11
N THR A 292 -6.61 0.02 -2.71
CA THR A 292 -6.49 -0.44 -1.32
C THR A 292 -5.97 0.69 -0.41
N CYS A 293 -4.91 1.41 -0.81
CA CYS A 293 -4.38 2.55 -0.05
C CYS A 293 -5.42 3.67 0.14
N ILE A 294 -6.14 4.03 -0.92
CA ILE A 294 -7.18 5.08 -0.87
C ILE A 294 -8.34 4.63 0.03
N THR A 295 -8.74 3.38 -0.08
CA THR A 295 -9.80 2.82 0.77
C THR A 295 -9.38 2.80 2.24
N GLY A 296 -8.14 2.43 2.53
CA GLY A 296 -7.55 2.51 3.87
C GLY A 296 -7.55 3.92 4.43
N LEU A 297 -7.15 4.93 3.65
CA LEU A 297 -7.20 6.34 4.06
C LEU A 297 -8.61 6.75 4.52
N PHE A 298 -9.63 6.40 3.74
CA PHE A 298 -11.02 6.71 4.11
C PHE A 298 -11.49 5.91 5.33
N GLY A 299 -11.12 4.63 5.44
CA GLY A 299 -11.44 3.78 6.60
C GLY A 299 -10.82 4.31 7.90
N TYR A 300 -9.53 4.64 7.88
CA TYR A 300 -8.85 5.23 9.04
C TYR A 300 -9.41 6.58 9.41
N SER A 301 -9.73 7.42 8.43
CA SER A 301 -10.35 8.73 8.66
C SER A 301 -11.73 8.61 9.31
N ALA A 302 -12.55 7.67 8.83
CA ALA A 302 -13.88 7.43 9.38
C ALA A 302 -13.80 6.87 10.81
N ALA A 303 -12.90 5.90 11.05
CA ALA A 303 -12.70 5.33 12.39
C ALA A 303 -12.13 6.36 13.38
N ALA A 304 -11.23 7.25 12.94
CA ALA A 304 -10.66 8.30 13.77
C ALA A 304 -11.69 9.35 14.21
N LYS A 305 -12.69 9.66 13.37
CA LYS A 305 -13.79 10.57 13.74
C LYS A 305 -14.57 10.09 14.96
N ASP A 306 -14.73 8.78 15.14
CA ASP A 306 -15.43 8.20 16.28
C ASP A 306 -14.71 8.45 17.60
N ARG A 307 -13.40 8.66 17.56
CA ARG A 307 -12.51 8.81 18.72
C ARG A 307 -12.15 10.27 19.04
N GLY A 308 -12.51 11.18 18.15
CA GLY A 308 -12.33 12.60 18.36
C GLY A 308 -11.60 13.32 17.23
N LYS A 309 -11.68 14.66 17.27
CA LYS A 309 -11.12 15.52 16.21
C LYS A 309 -9.59 15.41 16.09
N LEU A 310 -8.88 15.19 17.20
CA LEU A 310 -7.42 15.10 17.19
C LEU A 310 -6.91 13.84 16.50
N ASP A 311 -7.58 12.67 16.71
CA ASP A 311 -7.27 11.43 15.97
C ASP A 311 -7.46 11.64 14.47
N PHE A 312 -8.60 12.22 14.08
CA PHE A 312 -8.88 12.56 12.68
C PHE A 312 -7.81 13.45 12.07
N TYR A 313 -7.38 14.50 12.77
CA TYR A 313 -6.32 15.38 12.28
C TYR A 313 -4.95 14.69 12.21
N GLU A 314 -4.63 13.80 13.15
CA GLU A 314 -3.38 13.02 13.10
C GLU A 314 -3.36 12.09 11.89
N VAL A 315 -4.46 11.41 11.59
CA VAL A 315 -4.63 10.59 10.38
C VAL A 315 -4.41 11.43 9.13
N TRP A 316 -5.09 12.60 9.01
CA TRP A 316 -4.99 13.45 7.82
C TRP A 316 -3.64 14.17 7.66
N THR A 317 -2.90 14.34 8.72
CA THR A 317 -1.53 14.89 8.64
C THR A 317 -0.55 13.86 8.07
N ARG A 318 -0.78 12.57 8.31
CA ARG A 318 0.17 11.51 7.99
C ARG A 318 -0.25 10.61 6.83
N VAL A 319 -1.46 10.03 6.89
CA VAL A 319 -1.86 8.94 5.97
C VAL A 319 -1.90 9.36 4.50
N PRO A 320 -2.39 10.56 4.11
CA PRO A 320 -2.35 10.98 2.71
C PRO A 320 -0.94 11.00 2.13
N LEU A 321 0.06 11.45 2.91
CA LEU A 321 1.45 11.48 2.47
C LEU A 321 2.04 10.08 2.34
N VAL A 322 1.68 9.16 3.25
CA VAL A 322 2.07 7.73 3.15
C VAL A 322 1.46 7.12 1.90
N VAL A 323 0.19 7.36 1.62
CA VAL A 323 -0.51 6.87 0.42
C VAL A 323 0.15 7.39 -0.85
N LEU A 324 0.39 8.69 -0.96
CA LEU A 324 1.07 9.30 -2.11
C LEU A 324 2.48 8.75 -2.29
N TYR A 325 3.21 8.58 -1.20
CA TYR A 325 4.54 8.00 -1.25
C TYR A 325 4.52 6.53 -1.69
N THR A 326 3.59 5.73 -1.18
CA THR A 326 3.45 4.31 -1.54
C THR A 326 3.11 4.13 -3.02
N ILE A 327 2.21 4.96 -3.55
CA ILE A 327 1.77 4.85 -4.94
C ILE A 327 2.83 5.40 -5.91
N PHE A 328 3.43 6.55 -5.62
CA PHE A 328 4.29 7.29 -6.54
C PHE A 328 5.71 7.50 -6.01
N GLY A 329 5.85 7.92 -4.75
CA GLY A 329 7.09 8.45 -4.21
C GLY A 329 8.22 7.43 -4.17
N SER A 330 7.94 6.18 -3.83
CA SER A 330 8.95 5.13 -3.78
C SER A 330 9.58 4.85 -5.14
N SER A 331 8.77 4.81 -6.21
CA SER A 331 9.24 4.61 -7.58
C SER A 331 10.04 5.81 -8.10
N ILE A 332 9.57 7.03 -7.79
CA ILE A 332 10.26 8.28 -8.18
C ILE A 332 11.61 8.37 -7.49
N LEU A 333 11.67 8.05 -6.19
CA LEU A 333 12.91 8.06 -5.41
C LEU A 333 13.92 7.05 -5.95
N ASP A 334 13.48 5.80 -6.18
CA ASP A 334 14.33 4.74 -6.72
C ASP A 334 14.88 5.11 -8.09
N ALA A 335 14.02 5.57 -9.01
CA ALA A 335 14.43 6.01 -10.34
C ALA A 335 15.37 7.23 -10.28
N GLY A 336 15.08 8.21 -9.43
CA GLY A 336 15.91 9.39 -9.23
C GLY A 336 17.30 9.05 -8.70
N PHE A 337 17.38 8.16 -7.71
CA PHE A 337 18.65 7.69 -7.15
C PHE A 337 19.50 6.94 -8.18
N LYS A 338 18.90 6.04 -8.95
CA LYS A 338 19.58 5.31 -10.03
C LYS A 338 20.09 6.26 -11.12
N LYS A 339 19.27 7.27 -11.52
CA LYS A 339 19.72 8.32 -12.46
C LYS A 339 20.91 9.12 -11.92
N LEU A 340 20.90 9.46 -10.63
CA LEU A 340 22.01 10.15 -9.99
C LEU A 340 23.28 9.31 -10.02
N LEU A 341 23.19 8.01 -9.73
CA LEU A 341 24.34 7.08 -9.79
C LEU A 341 24.86 6.93 -11.22
N ALA A 342 23.97 6.80 -12.21
CA ALA A 342 24.33 6.73 -13.62
C ALA A 342 25.05 8.01 -14.07
N LYS A 343 24.54 9.19 -13.72
CA LYS A 343 25.18 10.49 -14.05
C LYS A 343 26.59 10.61 -13.43
N LYS A 344 26.81 10.00 -12.26
CA LYS A 344 28.13 9.97 -11.60
C LYS A 344 29.02 8.82 -12.06
N GLY A 345 28.61 8.03 -13.05
CA GLY A 345 29.37 6.85 -13.53
C GLY A 345 29.57 5.78 -12.46
N LYS A 346 28.69 5.73 -11.43
CA LYS A 346 28.80 4.74 -10.35
C LYS A 346 28.08 3.44 -10.72
N PHE A 347 28.73 2.31 -10.42
CA PHE A 347 28.17 0.96 -10.62
C PHE A 347 27.72 0.66 -12.06
N PRO A 348 28.57 0.89 -13.09
CA PRO A 348 28.18 0.77 -14.49
C PRO A 348 27.71 -0.64 -14.89
N GLU A 349 28.14 -1.67 -14.15
CA GLU A 349 27.73 -3.05 -14.39
C GLU A 349 26.31 -3.36 -13.89
N LEU A 350 25.81 -2.55 -12.95
CA LEU A 350 24.47 -2.70 -12.39
C LEU A 350 23.48 -1.67 -12.95
N ILE A 351 23.97 -0.48 -13.31
CA ILE A 351 23.14 0.64 -13.76
C ILE A 351 23.55 0.98 -15.18
N LYS A 352 22.74 0.51 -16.13
CA LYS A 352 22.92 0.80 -17.55
C LYS A 352 21.88 1.83 -17.98
N GLN A 353 22.35 2.84 -18.71
CA GLN A 353 21.49 3.85 -19.29
C GLN A 353 21.23 3.50 -20.76
N GLY A 354 19.95 3.47 -21.14
CA GLY A 354 19.55 3.32 -22.53
C GLY A 354 19.88 4.59 -23.35
N LYS A 355 19.81 4.49 -24.68
CA LYS A 355 20.04 5.62 -25.59
C LYS A 355 19.04 6.77 -25.39
N ASP A 356 17.87 6.47 -24.90
CA ASP A 356 16.79 7.39 -24.53
C ASP A 356 16.93 8.00 -23.13
N GLY A 357 18.02 7.73 -22.42
CA GLY A 357 18.23 8.19 -21.04
C GLY A 357 17.46 7.41 -19.97
N SER A 358 16.72 6.36 -20.34
CA SER A 358 16.07 5.46 -19.40
C SER A 358 17.10 4.60 -18.67
N ILE A 359 16.80 4.26 -17.41
CA ILE A 359 17.63 3.31 -16.66
C ILE A 359 17.10 1.90 -16.90
N GLN A 360 17.94 1.01 -17.40
CA GLN A 360 17.61 -0.39 -17.56
C GLN A 360 17.37 -1.07 -16.20
N ALA A 361 16.65 -2.18 -16.20
CA ALA A 361 16.44 -2.96 -14.99
C ALA A 361 17.77 -3.39 -14.38
N VAL A 362 17.92 -3.21 -13.07
CA VAL A 362 19.10 -3.67 -12.34
C VAL A 362 19.15 -5.20 -12.40
N PRO A 363 20.30 -5.81 -12.74
CA PRO A 363 20.43 -7.25 -12.82
C PRO A 363 19.95 -7.96 -11.56
N THR A 364 19.26 -9.07 -11.72
CA THR A 364 18.80 -9.91 -10.61
C THR A 364 19.97 -10.56 -9.88
N ARG A 365 19.74 -11.07 -8.66
CA ARG A 365 20.77 -11.83 -7.92
C ARG A 365 21.25 -13.05 -8.69
N LYS A 366 20.38 -13.67 -9.48
CA LYS A 366 20.71 -14.84 -10.30
C LYS A 366 21.66 -14.50 -11.46
N GLU A 367 21.64 -13.29 -11.96
CA GLU A 367 22.49 -12.81 -13.06
C GLU A 367 23.88 -12.33 -12.58
N LEU A 368 24.01 -11.95 -11.29
CA LEU A 368 25.28 -11.45 -10.75
C LEU A 368 26.47 -12.41 -10.93
N PRO A 369 26.35 -13.75 -10.79
CA PRO A 369 27.47 -14.65 -11.00
C PRO A 369 28.06 -14.61 -12.42
N GLN A 370 27.21 -14.45 -13.44
CA GLN A 370 27.66 -14.32 -14.84
C GLN A 370 28.41 -13.01 -15.08
N ILE A 371 27.90 -11.91 -14.48
CA ILE A 371 28.57 -10.62 -14.54
C ILE A 371 29.92 -10.69 -13.81
N ALA A 372 29.96 -11.33 -12.63
CA ALA A 372 31.17 -11.52 -11.85
C ALA A 372 32.23 -12.35 -12.60
N GLU A 373 31.83 -13.41 -13.31
CA GLU A 373 32.74 -14.22 -14.13
C GLU A 373 33.37 -13.39 -15.26
N ARG A 374 32.58 -12.59 -15.97
CA ARG A 374 33.07 -11.67 -16.99
C ARG A 374 34.08 -10.66 -16.43
N LEU A 375 33.76 -10.05 -15.30
CA LEU A 375 34.62 -9.07 -14.63
C LEU A 375 35.91 -9.71 -14.10
N ALA A 376 35.84 -10.91 -13.57
CA ALA A 376 36.98 -11.65 -13.09
C ALA A 376 38.03 -11.89 -14.20
N LYS A 377 37.55 -12.22 -15.42
CA LYS A 377 38.44 -12.38 -16.61
C LYS A 377 39.08 -11.05 -17.03
N ILE A 378 38.30 -9.93 -16.99
CA ILE A 378 38.83 -8.60 -17.36
C ILE A 378 39.81 -8.08 -16.31
N ASN A 379 39.47 -8.18 -15.05
CA ASN A 379 40.22 -7.61 -13.92
C ASN A 379 41.32 -8.53 -13.40
N LYS A 380 41.44 -9.75 -13.95
CA LYS A 380 42.39 -10.80 -13.48
C LYS A 380 42.24 -11.10 -11.99
N THR A 381 41.00 -11.13 -11.51
CA THR A 381 40.62 -11.40 -10.12
C THR A 381 39.84 -12.71 -10.02
N SER A 382 39.53 -13.17 -8.81
CA SER A 382 38.65 -14.32 -8.64
C SER A 382 37.16 -13.91 -8.80
N GLN A 383 36.37 -14.83 -9.34
CA GLN A 383 34.90 -14.63 -9.48
C GLN A 383 34.22 -14.34 -8.13
N SER A 384 34.71 -14.94 -7.04
CA SER A 384 34.17 -14.71 -5.70
C SER A 384 34.35 -13.27 -5.22
N VAL A 385 35.52 -12.66 -5.51
CA VAL A 385 35.83 -11.27 -5.15
C VAL A 385 34.89 -10.30 -5.94
N GLU A 386 34.79 -10.51 -7.25
CA GLU A 386 33.89 -9.66 -8.07
C GLU A 386 32.42 -9.85 -7.69
N LEU A 387 32.01 -11.07 -7.35
CA LEU A 387 30.64 -11.32 -6.90
C LEU A 387 30.34 -10.64 -5.56
N GLU A 388 31.29 -10.69 -4.62
CA GLU A 388 31.15 -9.99 -3.33
C GLU A 388 31.01 -8.47 -3.54
N LYS A 389 31.83 -7.89 -4.41
CA LYS A 389 31.78 -6.48 -4.80
C LYS A 389 30.42 -6.12 -5.42
N LEU A 390 29.93 -6.92 -6.36
CA LEU A 390 28.62 -6.70 -6.99
C LEU A 390 27.45 -6.81 -5.99
N ILE A 391 27.50 -7.76 -5.06
CA ILE A 391 26.51 -7.88 -3.98
C ILE A 391 26.48 -6.60 -3.14
N ARG A 392 27.63 -6.09 -2.71
CA ARG A 392 27.72 -4.85 -1.93
C ARG A 392 27.21 -3.65 -2.73
N GLN A 393 27.58 -3.52 -3.99
CA GLN A 393 27.11 -2.44 -4.86
C GLN A 393 25.60 -2.51 -5.07
N LYS A 394 25.05 -3.70 -5.35
CA LYS A 394 23.62 -3.89 -5.50
C LYS A 394 22.87 -3.57 -4.21
N ALA A 395 23.41 -3.94 -3.05
CA ALA A 395 22.82 -3.59 -1.75
C ALA A 395 22.76 -2.06 -1.54
N VAL A 396 23.74 -1.30 -2.02
CA VAL A 396 23.69 0.17 -2.01
C VAL A 396 22.61 0.69 -2.94
N VAL A 397 22.57 0.21 -4.19
CA VAL A 397 21.59 0.66 -5.20
C VAL A 397 20.15 0.47 -4.74
N THR A 398 19.86 -0.66 -4.09
CA THR A 398 18.50 -0.99 -3.63
C THR A 398 18.22 -0.56 -2.20
N GLY A 399 19.23 -0.55 -1.33
CA GLY A 399 19.11 -0.28 0.10
C GLY A 399 19.01 1.21 0.46
N VAL A 400 19.71 2.09 -0.28
CA VAL A 400 19.70 3.54 0.04
C VAL A 400 18.29 4.15 -0.14
N PRO A 401 17.56 3.94 -1.24
CA PRO A 401 16.18 4.42 -1.35
C PRO A 401 15.27 3.87 -0.24
N TYR A 402 15.50 2.63 0.16
CA TYR A 402 14.78 1.99 1.24
C TYR A 402 15.04 2.65 2.60
N LEU A 403 16.31 2.87 2.97
CA LEU A 403 16.68 3.56 4.20
C LEU A 403 16.12 4.99 4.24
N PHE A 404 16.14 5.68 3.11
CA PHE A 404 15.51 7.00 3.01
C PHE A 404 14.02 6.93 3.33
N SER A 405 13.31 5.90 2.84
CA SER A 405 11.89 5.70 3.15
C SER A 405 11.67 5.50 4.65
N VAL A 406 12.50 4.71 5.32
CA VAL A 406 12.43 4.48 6.78
C VAL A 406 12.60 5.79 7.55
N VAL A 407 13.59 6.62 7.17
CA VAL A 407 13.86 7.88 7.85
C VAL A 407 12.77 8.91 7.55
N ALA A 408 12.47 9.17 6.28
CA ALA A 408 11.57 10.25 5.88
C ALA A 408 10.10 9.92 6.21
N MET A 409 9.61 8.74 5.78
CA MET A 409 8.21 8.38 5.94
C MET A 409 7.94 7.73 7.30
N GLY A 410 8.92 7.01 7.83
CA GLY A 410 8.81 6.39 9.15
C GLY A 410 9.00 7.41 10.27
N PHE A 411 10.24 7.83 10.50
CA PHE A 411 10.57 8.65 11.67
C PHE A 411 10.13 10.11 11.53
N LEU A 412 10.49 10.80 10.44
CA LEU A 412 10.20 12.23 10.32
C LEU A 412 8.71 12.50 10.25
N LEU A 413 7.99 11.81 9.39
CA LEU A 413 6.55 12.04 9.23
C LEU A 413 5.76 11.64 10.48
N SER A 414 6.10 10.52 11.11
CA SER A 414 5.47 10.11 12.38
C SER A 414 5.81 11.04 13.53
N GLY A 415 7.05 11.52 13.62
CA GLY A 415 7.47 12.51 14.63
C GLY A 415 6.73 13.84 14.45
N VAL A 416 6.71 14.38 13.23
CA VAL A 416 6.02 15.65 12.91
C VAL A 416 4.52 15.54 13.22
N SER A 417 3.85 14.46 12.83
CA SER A 417 2.43 14.30 13.10
C SER A 417 2.11 14.30 14.60
N ARG A 418 2.96 13.67 15.42
CA ARG A 418 2.79 13.60 16.88
C ARG A 418 3.05 14.93 17.57
N ILE A 419 4.11 15.64 17.17
CA ILE A 419 4.40 17.00 17.66
C ILE A 419 3.24 17.93 17.31
N TRP A 420 2.74 17.85 16.07
CA TRP A 420 1.62 18.66 15.61
C TRP A 420 0.32 18.35 16.37
N THR A 421 0.04 17.09 16.65
CA THR A 421 -1.12 16.68 17.46
C THR A 421 -1.04 17.22 18.88
N LYS A 422 0.14 17.13 19.52
CA LYS A 422 0.37 17.70 20.86
C LYS A 422 0.19 19.22 20.85
N TYR A 423 0.77 19.92 19.88
CA TYR A 423 0.60 21.37 19.75
C TYR A 423 -0.87 21.77 19.62
N ARG A 424 -1.65 21.04 18.82
CA ARG A 424 -3.09 21.29 18.69
C ARG A 424 -3.84 21.03 19.99
N TYR A 425 -3.53 19.98 20.70
CA TYR A 425 -4.11 19.67 22.00
C TYR A 425 -3.84 20.81 22.99
N ASP A 426 -2.57 21.21 23.15
CA ASP A 426 -2.17 22.27 24.06
C ASP A 426 -2.85 23.61 23.70
N SER A 427 -3.00 23.92 22.43
CA SER A 427 -3.69 25.12 21.94
C SER A 427 -5.20 25.10 22.26
N GLN A 428 -5.86 23.93 22.12
CA GLN A 428 -7.27 23.77 22.48
C GLN A 428 -7.48 23.93 24.00
N MET A 429 -6.57 23.36 24.82
CA MET A 429 -6.64 23.49 26.27
C MET A 429 -6.47 24.95 26.73
N LYS A 430 -5.51 25.68 26.15
CA LYS A 430 -5.32 27.12 26.42
C LYS A 430 -6.54 27.95 26.04
N ALA A 431 -7.17 27.64 24.87
CA ALA A 431 -8.37 28.36 24.46
C ALA A 431 -9.54 28.05 25.38
N ALA A 432 -9.70 26.83 25.85
CA ALA A 432 -10.74 26.45 26.82
C ALA A 432 -10.54 27.17 28.17
N GLN A 433 -9.32 27.21 28.70
CA GLN A 433 -8.97 27.93 29.93
C GLN A 433 -9.26 29.44 29.82
N ASN A 434 -8.89 30.06 28.68
CA ASN A 434 -9.15 31.48 28.45
C ASN A 434 -10.67 31.80 28.38
N ASN A 435 -11.47 30.87 27.80
CA ASN A 435 -12.93 31.05 27.78
C ASN A 435 -13.53 30.87 29.17
N GLN A 436 -13.11 29.88 29.96
CA GLN A 436 -13.53 29.72 31.34
C GLN A 436 -13.17 30.92 32.22
N ASN A 437 -11.97 31.49 32.01
CA ASN A 437 -11.59 32.69 32.71
C ASN A 437 -12.40 33.94 32.29
N LYS A 438 -12.90 33.98 31.03
CA LYS A 438 -13.81 35.04 30.59
C LYS A 438 -15.23 34.87 31.17
N ASP A 439 -15.69 33.62 31.27
CA ASP A 439 -17.00 33.31 31.86
C ASP A 439 -16.98 33.43 33.39
N ASN A 440 -15.78 33.24 34.02
CA ASN A 440 -15.54 33.43 35.44
C ASN A 440 -15.10 34.85 35.81
N VAL A 441 -15.12 35.82 34.89
CA VAL A 441 -15.18 37.22 35.27
C VAL A 441 -16.52 37.40 35.92
N GLN A 442 -16.61 37.06 37.21
CA GLN A 442 -17.70 37.51 38.09
C GLN A 442 -17.83 38.99 37.83
N ILE A 443 -18.93 39.35 37.18
CA ILE A 443 -19.39 40.73 37.18
C ILE A 443 -19.49 41.06 38.65
N ASN A 444 -18.47 41.82 39.17
CA ASN A 444 -18.46 42.24 40.56
C ASN A 444 -19.85 42.83 40.79
N PRO A 445 -20.69 42.27 41.70
CA PRO A 445 -22.04 42.79 41.90
C PRO A 445 -22.05 44.26 42.26
N ASP A 446 -20.96 44.79 42.77
CA ASP A 446 -20.75 46.21 43.03
C ASP A 446 -20.58 47.04 41.75
N PHE A 447 -20.04 46.48 40.66
CA PHE A 447 -19.95 47.17 39.38
C PHE A 447 -21.34 47.43 38.76
N MET A 448 -22.31 46.56 39.01
CA MET A 448 -23.70 46.76 38.58
C MET A 448 -24.38 47.87 39.37
N LYS A 449 -24.01 48.14 40.61
CA LYS A 449 -24.59 49.23 41.44
C LYS A 449 -24.17 50.64 40.98
N PHE A 450 -23.06 50.74 40.26
CA PHE A 450 -22.52 52.03 39.82
C PHE A 450 -22.68 52.31 38.33
N SER A 451 -23.27 51.39 37.56
CA SER A 451 -23.53 51.60 36.14
C SER A 451 -24.76 52.50 35.95
N PRO A 452 -24.65 53.69 35.32
CA PRO A 452 -25.79 54.57 35.05
C PRO A 452 -26.91 53.90 34.23
N ALA A 453 -26.61 52.84 33.46
CA ALA A 453 -27.56 52.08 32.67
C ALA A 453 -28.52 51.22 33.52
N PHE A 454 -28.12 50.84 34.76
CA PHE A 454 -28.94 50.01 35.65
C PHE A 454 -29.85 50.83 36.60
N SER A 455 -29.50 52.09 36.82
CA SER A 455 -30.36 52.99 37.62
C SER A 455 -31.68 53.32 36.92
N GLY A 456 -31.73 53.27 35.58
CA GLY A 456 -32.93 53.50 34.78
C GLY A 456 -33.93 52.31 34.80
N PHE A 457 -33.49 51.09 35.10
CA PHE A 457 -34.41 49.94 35.18
C PHE A 457 -35.17 49.81 36.50
N LYS A 458 -34.72 50.44 37.58
CA LYS A 458 -35.41 50.44 38.87
C LYS A 458 -36.59 51.41 38.93
N THR A 459 -36.68 52.39 38.05
CA THR A 459 -37.74 53.38 37.97
C THR A 459 -38.90 52.96 37.04
N ALA A 460 -38.74 51.90 36.22
CA ALA A 460 -39.77 51.43 35.32
C ALA A 460 -40.58 50.22 35.88
N ALA A 461 -40.29 49.77 37.11
CA ALA A 461 -40.98 48.62 37.76
C ALA A 461 -41.67 49.06 39.07
N ARG A 462 -42.15 50.31 39.15
CA ARG A 462 -43.13 50.78 40.16
C ARG A 462 -44.36 51.33 39.49
#